data_76140bf90e329ac699b4ae00c92cc75e
#
_entry.id   76140bf90e329ac699b4ae00c92cc75e
#
_cell.length_a   1.000
_cell.length_b   1.000
_cell.length_c   1.000
_cell.angle_alpha   90.00
_cell.angle_beta   90.00
_cell.angle_gamma   90.00
#
_symmetry.space_group_name_H-M   'P 1'
#
loop_
_entity.id
_entity.type
_entity.pdbx_description
1 polymer ?
#
loop_
_entity_poly.entity_id
_entity_poly.type
_entity_poly.pdbx_seq_one_letter_code
_entity_poly.pdbx_strand_id
1 'polypeptide(L)'
;VGAIEPHFIRNLCRLLELEQYAGRQYDDAVQDEMRAAFAACLASRTRDEWTALLAAHDTCVAPVLSVPEVCADPHLRARGTFTPAIHPQRGRFEQLAPLLAGCAHDGEPHRVAAPEATNTNQVLRDAGLAAADIAALRAQGCIE
;
A
#
# COMPACT_ATOMS: atom_id res chain seq x y z
N VAL A 1 11.17 -4.85 -8.61
CA VAL A 1 12.52 -5.32 -8.18
C VAL A 1 13.06 -4.32 -7.18
N GLY A 2 13.38 -4.79 -5.97
CA GLY A 2 14.00 -3.99 -4.89
C GLY A 2 15.38 -4.52 -4.49
N ALA A 3 16.06 -5.24 -5.37
CA ALA A 3 17.32 -5.96 -5.13
C ALA A 3 18.54 -5.00 -5.03
N ILE A 4 18.54 -4.13 -4.01
CA ILE A 4 19.60 -3.14 -3.78
C ILE A 4 20.82 -3.78 -3.11
N GLU A 5 20.63 -4.66 -2.14
CA GLU A 5 21.70 -5.30 -1.41
C GLU A 5 22.46 -6.32 -2.30
N PRO A 6 23.78 -6.43 -2.11
CA PRO A 6 24.62 -7.26 -3.01
C PRO A 6 24.22 -8.73 -3.09
N HIS A 7 23.61 -9.30 -2.07
CA HIS A 7 23.16 -10.70 -2.11
C HIS A 7 21.86 -10.84 -2.91
N PHE A 8 20.90 -9.91 -2.79
CA PHE A 8 19.66 -9.93 -3.56
C PHE A 8 19.93 -9.82 -5.06
N ILE A 9 20.75 -8.84 -5.47
CA ILE A 9 21.06 -8.66 -6.90
C ILE A 9 21.84 -9.87 -7.47
N ARG A 10 22.76 -10.47 -6.72
CA ARG A 10 23.45 -11.69 -7.16
C ARG A 10 22.48 -12.86 -7.35
N ASN A 11 21.57 -13.08 -6.38
CA ASN A 11 20.56 -14.12 -6.48
C ASN A 11 19.64 -13.90 -7.67
N LEU A 12 19.19 -12.66 -7.86
CA LEU A 12 18.33 -12.29 -8.98
C LEU A 12 19.06 -12.50 -10.32
N CYS A 13 20.26 -11.99 -10.50
CA CYS A 13 21.03 -12.16 -11.73
C CYS A 13 21.23 -13.64 -12.07
N ARG A 14 21.53 -14.49 -11.09
CA ARG A 14 21.65 -15.92 -11.30
C ARG A 14 20.35 -16.57 -11.80
N LEU A 15 19.20 -16.21 -11.23
CA LEU A 15 17.90 -16.76 -11.61
C LEU A 15 17.39 -16.25 -12.96
N LEU A 16 17.88 -15.10 -13.37
CA LEU A 16 17.58 -14.51 -14.69
C LEU A 16 18.60 -14.90 -15.75
N GLU A 17 19.64 -15.67 -15.40
CA GLU A 17 20.77 -16.01 -16.29
C GLU A 17 21.51 -14.76 -16.81
N LEU A 18 21.68 -13.75 -15.94
CA LEU A 18 22.29 -12.46 -16.22
C LEU A 18 23.47 -12.17 -15.27
N GLU A 19 24.28 -13.22 -14.97
CA GLU A 19 25.35 -13.17 -13.98
C GLU A 19 26.43 -12.12 -14.29
N GLN A 20 26.58 -11.70 -15.54
CA GLN A 20 27.53 -10.64 -15.94
C GLN A 20 27.23 -9.29 -15.26
N TYR A 21 26.02 -9.09 -14.76
CA TYR A 21 25.62 -7.87 -14.03
C TYR A 21 25.70 -8.02 -12.50
N ALA A 22 25.97 -9.22 -12.00
CA ALA A 22 26.07 -9.45 -10.57
C ALA A 22 27.22 -8.61 -9.97
N GLY A 23 26.89 -7.72 -9.02
CA GLY A 23 27.87 -6.81 -8.42
C GLY A 23 28.15 -5.53 -9.21
N ARG A 24 27.46 -5.30 -10.34
CA ARG A 24 27.60 -4.07 -11.14
C ARG A 24 26.43 -3.11 -11.00
N GLN A 25 25.61 -3.25 -9.96
CA GLN A 25 24.39 -2.44 -9.76
C GLN A 25 24.64 -0.92 -9.60
N TYR A 26 25.89 -0.53 -9.28
CA TYR A 26 26.28 0.88 -9.14
C TYR A 26 27.28 1.35 -10.21
N ASP A 27 27.46 0.57 -11.26
CA ASP A 27 28.35 0.89 -12.37
C ASP A 27 27.54 1.63 -13.45
N ASP A 28 27.69 2.94 -13.50
CA ASP A 28 26.95 3.81 -14.44
C ASP A 28 27.17 3.42 -15.91
N ALA A 29 28.33 2.86 -16.24
CA ALA A 29 28.67 2.50 -17.61
C ALA A 29 27.80 1.36 -18.18
N VAL A 30 27.14 0.56 -17.32
CA VAL A 30 26.32 -0.57 -17.76
C VAL A 30 24.84 -0.43 -17.46
N GLN A 31 24.40 0.69 -16.88
CA GLN A 31 23.01 0.83 -16.43
C GLN A 31 21.99 0.67 -17.56
N ASP A 32 22.23 1.24 -18.72
CA ASP A 32 21.32 1.17 -19.85
C ASP A 32 21.29 -0.25 -20.46
N GLU A 33 22.46 -0.89 -20.60
CA GLU A 33 22.56 -2.27 -21.06
C GLU A 33 21.87 -3.23 -20.08
N MET A 34 22.16 -3.09 -18.79
CA MET A 34 21.56 -3.89 -17.72
C MET A 34 20.03 -3.74 -17.70
N ARG A 35 19.51 -2.51 -17.80
CA ARG A 35 18.08 -2.25 -17.88
C ARG A 35 17.43 -2.95 -19.07
N ALA A 36 18.05 -2.87 -20.24
CA ALA A 36 17.55 -3.51 -21.44
C ALA A 36 17.56 -5.04 -21.32
N ALA A 37 18.63 -5.62 -20.77
CA ALA A 37 18.74 -7.06 -20.55
C ALA A 37 17.69 -7.58 -19.56
N PHE A 38 17.51 -6.90 -18.44
CA PHE A 38 16.48 -7.24 -17.46
C PHE A 38 15.07 -7.13 -18.05
N ALA A 39 14.79 -6.05 -18.79
CA ALA A 39 13.50 -5.87 -19.44
C ALA A 39 13.20 -6.98 -20.45
N ALA A 40 14.17 -7.36 -21.29
CA ALA A 40 14.04 -8.45 -22.25
C ALA A 40 13.81 -9.80 -21.56
N CYS A 41 14.58 -10.10 -20.51
CA CYS A 41 14.41 -11.31 -19.74
C CYS A 41 13.03 -11.38 -19.09
N LEU A 42 12.63 -10.33 -18.37
CA LEU A 42 11.34 -10.28 -17.68
C LEU A 42 10.14 -10.33 -18.62
N ALA A 43 10.26 -9.86 -19.86
CA ALA A 43 9.24 -9.96 -20.89
C ALA A 43 9.00 -11.41 -21.40
N SER A 44 9.90 -12.34 -21.08
CA SER A 44 9.80 -13.75 -21.56
C SER A 44 8.75 -14.59 -20.82
N ARG A 45 8.23 -14.13 -19.70
CA ARG A 45 7.21 -14.80 -18.89
C ARG A 45 6.19 -13.80 -18.35
N THR A 46 5.06 -14.31 -17.91
CA THR A 46 4.05 -13.50 -17.20
C THR A 46 4.54 -13.08 -15.81
N ARG A 47 3.94 -12.03 -15.26
CA ARG A 47 4.19 -11.58 -13.87
C ARG A 47 4.02 -12.72 -12.87
N ASP A 48 2.97 -13.52 -13.03
CA ASP A 48 2.63 -14.58 -12.08
C ASP A 48 3.62 -15.74 -12.14
N GLU A 49 4.10 -16.12 -13.33
CA GLU A 49 5.18 -17.10 -13.49
C GLU A 49 6.49 -16.62 -12.86
N TRP A 50 6.86 -15.35 -13.08
CA TRP A 50 8.02 -14.77 -12.42
C TRP A 50 7.86 -14.70 -10.90
N THR A 51 6.68 -14.34 -10.42
CA THR A 51 6.39 -14.29 -8.98
C THR A 51 6.55 -15.67 -8.35
N ALA A 52 6.00 -16.72 -8.97
CA ALA A 52 6.11 -18.08 -8.47
C ALA A 52 7.57 -18.56 -8.43
N LEU A 53 8.36 -18.24 -9.46
CA LEU A 53 9.77 -18.62 -9.53
C LEU A 53 10.62 -17.86 -8.49
N LEU A 54 10.42 -16.55 -8.36
CA LEU A 54 11.28 -15.69 -7.55
C LEU A 54 10.88 -15.66 -6.07
N ALA A 55 9.62 -15.93 -5.71
CA ALA A 55 9.15 -15.92 -4.34
C ALA A 55 9.81 -16.98 -3.44
N ALA A 56 10.29 -18.08 -4.02
CA ALA A 56 11.01 -19.12 -3.29
C ALA A 56 12.49 -18.77 -3.00
N HIS A 57 12.94 -17.63 -3.51
CA HIS A 57 14.34 -17.22 -3.46
C HIS A 57 14.47 -15.82 -2.84
N ASP A 58 15.61 -15.60 -2.21
CA ASP A 58 15.96 -14.35 -1.55
C ASP A 58 16.43 -13.31 -2.59
N THR A 59 15.47 -12.70 -3.31
CA THR A 59 15.70 -11.80 -4.44
C THR A 59 15.16 -10.39 -4.24
N CYS A 60 14.41 -10.13 -3.17
CA CYS A 60 13.72 -8.87 -2.93
C CYS A 60 12.86 -8.41 -4.14
N VAL A 61 12.09 -9.34 -4.70
CA VAL A 61 11.18 -9.10 -5.82
C VAL A 61 9.75 -9.39 -5.39
N ALA A 62 8.82 -8.51 -5.73
CA ALA A 62 7.40 -8.68 -5.48
C ALA A 62 6.58 -8.24 -6.71
N PRO A 63 5.38 -8.82 -6.92
CA PRO A 63 4.50 -8.39 -8.00
C PRO A 63 3.97 -6.97 -7.73
N VAL A 64 3.79 -6.19 -8.79
CA VAL A 64 2.99 -4.97 -8.76
C VAL A 64 1.54 -5.37 -9.03
N LEU A 65 0.69 -5.15 -8.04
CA LEU A 65 -0.72 -5.55 -8.08
C LEU A 65 -1.60 -4.36 -8.47
N SER A 66 -2.65 -4.63 -9.21
CA SER A 66 -3.76 -3.69 -9.40
C SER A 66 -4.59 -3.57 -8.12
N VAL A 67 -5.38 -2.50 -7.98
CA VAL A 67 -6.24 -2.30 -6.79
C VAL A 67 -7.17 -3.50 -6.52
N PRO A 68 -7.87 -4.08 -7.51
CA PRO A 68 -8.67 -5.29 -7.28
C PRO A 68 -7.84 -6.48 -6.78
N GLU A 69 -6.63 -6.69 -7.30
CA GLU A 69 -5.73 -7.76 -6.86
C GLU A 69 -5.24 -7.52 -5.42
N VAL A 70 -4.90 -6.28 -5.06
CA VAL A 70 -4.57 -5.88 -3.68
C VAL A 70 -5.73 -6.21 -2.73
N CYS A 71 -6.97 -5.90 -3.13
CA CYS A 71 -8.15 -6.22 -2.34
C CYS A 71 -8.39 -7.73 -2.18
N ALA A 72 -7.92 -8.55 -3.10
CA ALA A 72 -8.04 -10.01 -3.06
C ALA A 72 -6.81 -10.71 -2.46
N ASP A 73 -5.72 -10.01 -2.23
CA ASP A 73 -4.45 -10.58 -1.77
C ASP A 73 -4.59 -11.28 -0.40
N PRO A 74 -4.24 -12.58 -0.30
CA PRO A 74 -4.43 -13.35 0.93
C PRO A 74 -3.62 -12.81 2.12
N HIS A 75 -2.42 -12.27 1.88
CA HIS A 75 -1.58 -11.72 2.94
C HIS A 75 -2.20 -10.43 3.50
N LEU A 76 -2.65 -9.53 2.64
CA LEU A 76 -3.30 -8.28 3.06
C LEU A 76 -4.63 -8.56 3.76
N ARG A 77 -5.38 -9.57 3.30
CA ARG A 77 -6.59 -10.05 3.99
C ARG A 77 -6.28 -10.60 5.38
N ALA A 78 -5.28 -11.47 5.50
CA ALA A 78 -4.87 -12.05 6.78
C ALA A 78 -4.38 -10.99 7.78
N ARG A 79 -3.80 -9.90 7.29
CA ARG A 79 -3.39 -8.76 8.12
C ARG A 79 -4.52 -7.84 8.54
N GLY A 80 -5.74 -8.06 8.09
CA GLY A 80 -6.86 -7.17 8.38
C GLY A 80 -6.74 -5.77 7.73
N THR A 81 -6.06 -5.70 6.57
CA THR A 81 -5.86 -4.43 5.84
C THR A 81 -7.18 -3.82 5.38
N PHE A 82 -8.22 -4.64 5.23
CA PHE A 82 -9.55 -4.21 4.81
C PHE A 82 -10.58 -4.47 5.90
N THR A 83 -11.49 -3.52 6.07
CA THR A 83 -12.60 -3.61 7.01
C THR A 83 -13.91 -3.24 6.31
N PRO A 84 -15.04 -3.87 6.72
CA PRO A 84 -16.34 -3.47 6.19
C PRO A 84 -16.73 -2.07 6.64
N ALA A 85 -17.40 -1.35 5.74
CA ALA A 85 -18.03 -0.07 6.01
C ALA A 85 -19.46 -0.05 5.47
N ILE A 86 -20.29 0.83 6.02
CA ILE A 86 -21.69 1.02 5.60
C ILE A 86 -21.90 2.48 5.24
N HIS A 87 -22.19 2.74 3.97
CA HIS A 87 -22.60 4.05 3.49
C HIS A 87 -24.12 4.15 3.51
N PRO A 88 -24.72 5.25 4.00
CA PRO A 88 -26.16 5.36 4.17
C PRO A 88 -26.96 5.18 2.86
N GLN A 89 -26.39 5.57 1.73
CA GLN A 89 -27.05 5.49 0.41
C GLN A 89 -26.52 4.35 -0.48
N ARG A 90 -25.24 3.94 -0.30
CA ARG A 90 -24.59 2.95 -1.18
C ARG A 90 -24.52 1.55 -0.58
N GLY A 91 -24.93 1.39 0.70
CA GLY A 91 -24.88 0.11 1.39
C GLY A 91 -23.48 -0.28 1.86
N ARG A 92 -23.26 -1.58 2.00
CA ARG A 92 -21.99 -2.16 2.52
C ARG A 92 -20.92 -2.16 1.42
N PHE A 93 -19.71 -1.78 1.82
CA PHE A 93 -18.51 -1.84 0.99
C PHE A 93 -17.28 -2.13 1.87
N GLU A 94 -16.13 -2.33 1.27
CA GLU A 94 -14.86 -2.47 1.98
C GLU A 94 -14.02 -1.21 1.85
N GLN A 95 -13.32 -0.86 2.91
CA GLN A 95 -12.35 0.23 2.95
C GLN A 95 -11.07 -0.23 3.66
N LEU A 96 -10.02 0.59 3.60
CA LEU A 96 -8.83 0.35 4.40
C LEU A 96 -9.16 0.43 5.88
N ALA A 97 -8.69 -0.55 6.64
CA ALA A 97 -8.72 -0.53 8.09
C ALA A 97 -7.70 0.46 8.66
N PRO A 98 -7.77 0.82 9.95
CA PRO A 98 -6.70 1.52 10.62
C PRO A 98 -5.39 0.72 10.50
N LEU A 99 -4.37 1.30 9.87
CA LEU A 99 -3.08 0.63 9.61
C LEU A 99 -2.02 0.92 10.67
N LEU A 100 -2.28 1.85 11.57
CA LEU A 100 -1.34 2.24 12.62
C LEU A 100 -1.31 1.21 13.74
N ALA A 101 -0.12 0.94 14.25
CA ALA A 101 0.05 0.06 15.41
C ALA A 101 -0.71 0.62 16.62
N GLY A 102 -1.42 -0.24 17.33
CA GLY A 102 -2.23 0.13 18.49
C GLY A 102 -3.66 0.58 18.16
N CYS A 103 -4.04 0.71 16.90
CA CYS A 103 -5.44 0.88 16.54
C CYS A 103 -6.19 -0.43 16.69
N ALA A 104 -7.33 -0.41 17.37
CA ALA A 104 -8.17 -1.59 17.51
C ALA A 104 -8.89 -1.93 16.20
N HIS A 105 -8.95 -3.23 15.90
CA HIS A 105 -9.78 -3.80 14.84
C HIS A 105 -10.93 -4.56 15.55
N ASP A 106 -12.01 -3.85 15.85
CA ASP A 106 -13.16 -4.39 16.58
C ASP A 106 -14.07 -5.29 15.73
N GLY A 107 -13.80 -5.34 14.41
CA GLY A 107 -14.58 -6.15 13.46
C GLY A 107 -15.95 -5.56 13.12
N GLU A 108 -16.38 -4.51 13.78
CA GLU A 108 -17.65 -3.85 13.49
C GLU A 108 -17.54 -3.00 12.22
N PRO A 109 -18.57 -3.00 11.37
CA PRO A 109 -18.57 -2.17 10.16
C PRO A 109 -18.56 -0.68 10.50
N HIS A 110 -17.56 0.03 10.01
CA HIS A 110 -17.52 1.50 10.14
C HIS A 110 -18.72 2.14 9.44
N ARG A 111 -19.47 2.98 10.14
CA ARG A 111 -20.57 3.75 9.56
C ARG A 111 -20.04 5.06 9.00
N VAL A 112 -20.06 5.17 7.67
CA VAL A 112 -19.66 6.40 7.00
C VAL A 112 -20.76 7.43 7.19
N ALA A 113 -20.42 8.61 7.67
CA ALA A 113 -21.34 9.73 7.76
C ALA A 113 -21.72 10.23 6.36
N ALA A 114 -22.92 10.80 6.22
CA ALA A 114 -23.27 11.54 5.02
C ALA A 114 -22.33 12.75 4.85
N PRO A 115 -22.05 13.22 3.62
CA PRO A 115 -21.13 14.33 3.38
C PRO A 115 -21.45 15.60 4.18
N GLU A 116 -22.72 15.81 4.47
CA GLU A 116 -23.22 16.98 5.22
C GLU A 116 -23.16 16.77 6.76
N ALA A 117 -22.96 15.54 7.21
CA ALA A 117 -22.92 15.19 8.62
C ALA A 117 -21.48 15.25 9.14
N THR A 118 -21.11 16.39 9.69
CA THR A 118 -19.79 16.53 10.32
C THR A 118 -19.88 16.27 11.84
N ASN A 119 -18.82 15.72 12.41
CA ASN A 119 -18.68 15.57 13.85
C ASN A 119 -17.82 16.66 14.49
N THR A 120 -17.54 17.75 13.77
CA THR A 120 -16.68 18.87 14.16
C THR A 120 -17.03 19.37 15.55
N ASN A 121 -18.31 19.67 15.79
CA ASN A 121 -18.76 20.18 17.09
C ASN A 121 -18.53 19.18 18.23
N GLN A 122 -18.71 17.89 17.97
CA GLN A 122 -18.48 16.86 19.00
C GLN A 122 -16.99 16.76 19.33
N VAL A 123 -16.15 16.65 18.32
CA VAL A 123 -14.68 16.55 18.50
C VAL A 123 -14.13 17.74 19.25
N LEU A 124 -14.58 18.96 18.95
CA LEU A 124 -14.12 20.17 19.61
C LEU A 124 -14.61 20.27 21.08
N ARG A 125 -15.82 19.83 21.38
CA ARG A 125 -16.32 19.73 22.76
C ARG A 125 -15.53 18.69 23.56
N ASP A 126 -15.26 17.53 22.98
CA ASP A 126 -14.48 16.46 23.60
C ASP A 126 -13.04 16.91 23.86
N ALA A 127 -12.51 17.82 23.02
CA ALA A 127 -11.23 18.50 23.23
C ALA A 127 -11.30 19.64 24.26
N GLY A 128 -12.47 19.91 24.85
CA GLY A 128 -12.63 20.88 25.94
C GLY A 128 -13.00 22.29 25.50
N LEU A 129 -13.33 22.53 24.23
CA LEU A 129 -13.76 23.86 23.77
C LEU A 129 -15.20 24.15 24.20
N ALA A 130 -15.44 25.37 24.70
CA ALA A 130 -16.77 25.83 25.04
C ALA A 130 -17.59 26.10 23.75
N ALA A 131 -18.90 26.01 23.85
CA ALA A 131 -19.80 26.25 22.71
C ALA A 131 -19.63 27.64 22.08
N ALA A 132 -19.31 28.65 22.91
CA ALA A 132 -19.04 30.02 22.45
C ALA A 132 -17.76 30.09 21.58
N ASP A 133 -16.71 29.36 21.95
CA ASP A 133 -15.45 29.35 21.22
C ASP A 133 -15.63 28.64 19.86
N ILE A 134 -16.39 27.55 19.84
CA ILE A 134 -16.73 26.83 18.60
C ILE A 134 -17.54 27.74 17.66
N ALA A 135 -18.49 28.50 18.19
CA ALA A 135 -19.25 29.46 17.41
C ALA A 135 -18.38 30.59 16.84
N ALA A 136 -17.41 31.07 17.64
CA ALA A 136 -16.45 32.08 17.18
C ALA A 136 -15.54 31.55 16.06
N LEU A 137 -15.02 30.33 16.20
CA LEU A 137 -14.22 29.66 15.15
C LEU A 137 -15.00 29.52 13.84
N ARG A 138 -16.29 29.17 13.92
CA ARG A 138 -17.16 29.09 12.75
C ARG A 138 -17.38 30.43 12.10
N ALA A 139 -17.64 31.49 12.90
CA ALA A 139 -17.79 32.86 12.40
C ALA A 139 -16.53 33.40 11.71
N GLN A 140 -15.37 32.92 12.11
CA GLN A 140 -14.06 33.26 11.51
C GLN A 140 -13.72 32.38 10.28
N GLY A 141 -14.57 31.40 9.91
CA GLY A 141 -14.30 30.48 8.82
C GLY A 141 -13.19 29.47 9.08
N CYS A 142 -12.79 29.26 10.34
CA CYS A 142 -11.78 28.27 10.71
C CYS A 142 -12.34 26.84 10.70
N ILE A 143 -13.66 26.69 10.82
CA ILE A 143 -14.39 25.42 10.78
C ILE A 143 -15.72 25.60 10.05
N GLU A 144 -16.24 24.50 9.47
CA GLU A 144 -17.56 24.41 8.85
C GLU A 144 -18.66 23.97 9.83
#